data_3205ff389363ac38b8fffe78e4e21b13
#
_entry.id   3205ff389363ac38b8fffe78e4e21b13
#
_cell.length_a   1.000
_cell.length_b   1.000
_cell.length_c   1.000
_cell.angle_alpha   90.00
_cell.angle_beta   90.00
_cell.angle_gamma   90.00
#
_symmetry.space_group_name_H-M   'P 1'
#
loop_
_entity.id
_entity.type
_entity.pdbx_description
1 polymer ?
#
loop_
_entity_poly.entity_id
_entity_poly.type
_entity_poly.pdbx_seq_one_letter_code
_entity_poly.pdbx_strand_id
1 'polypeptide(L)'
;MSTTPQTHGDEPIPGLAFPLLYNMVYCSRATPGIDAAEVDRIIETSRRWNPAQGVTGLLVFGNGVFFQWLEGPRHSVLELMAKLEADPRHEHIVSLSATEEVRERLFPDWDMELVSADDIRDVLVDALDHAKQKQNIAALSLLLEQLDSGQLSEWGKS
;
A
#
# COMPACT_ATOMS: atom_id res chain seq x y z
N MET A 1 32.50 -5.55 -2.87
CA MET A 1 31.24 -5.51 -3.17
C MET A 1 30.33 -5.10 -2.08
N SER A 2 29.67 -4.15 -2.28
CA SER A 2 28.87 -3.74 -1.28
C SER A 2 27.70 -4.48 -1.18
N THR A 3 27.51 -4.91 -0.13
CA THR A 3 26.36 -5.52 0.10
C THR A 3 25.56 -4.78 1.03
N THR A 4 25.49 -3.50 0.85
CA THR A 4 24.53 -2.78 1.61
C THR A 4 23.24 -3.51 1.47
N PRO A 5 22.71 -4.06 2.50
CA PRO A 5 21.49 -4.81 2.37
C PRO A 5 20.43 -3.85 1.95
N GLN A 6 19.82 -4.14 0.86
CA GLN A 6 18.65 -3.40 0.50
C GLN A 6 17.53 -3.96 1.30
N THR A 7 16.87 -3.09 2.03
CA THR A 7 15.86 -3.48 2.97
C THR A 7 14.73 -4.26 2.33
N HIS A 8 14.39 -3.99 1.10
CA HIS A 8 13.24 -4.61 0.45
C HIS A 8 13.58 -5.24 -0.89
N GLY A 9 14.86 -5.49 -1.15
CA GLY A 9 15.26 -6.16 -2.38
C GLY A 9 15.14 -5.31 -3.62
N ASP A 10 15.19 -4.00 -3.49
CA ASP A 10 15.08 -3.10 -4.62
C ASP A 10 16.37 -3.04 -5.40
N GLU A 11 16.57 -3.97 -6.32
CA GLU A 11 17.74 -3.96 -7.18
C GLU A 11 17.38 -3.30 -8.49
N PRO A 12 18.16 -2.29 -8.92
CA PRO A 12 17.90 -1.66 -10.20
C PRO A 12 18.03 -2.67 -11.33
N ILE A 13 17.17 -2.57 -12.30
CA ILE A 13 17.29 -3.33 -13.54
C ILE A 13 18.49 -2.77 -14.27
N PRO A 14 19.36 -3.62 -14.85
CA PRO A 14 20.53 -3.13 -15.59
C PRO A 14 20.14 -2.06 -16.61
N GLY A 15 20.83 -0.93 -16.54
CA GLY A 15 20.56 0.21 -17.42
C GLY A 15 19.48 1.16 -16.94
N LEU A 16 18.83 0.86 -15.81
CA LEU A 16 17.80 1.72 -15.25
C LEU A 16 18.24 2.23 -13.89
N ALA A 17 17.86 3.47 -13.56
CA ALA A 17 18.21 4.08 -12.29
C ALA A 17 17.37 3.59 -11.12
N PHE A 18 16.17 3.06 -11.39
CA PHE A 18 15.21 2.67 -10.37
C PHE A 18 14.69 1.26 -10.65
N PRO A 19 14.20 0.59 -9.59
CA PRO A 19 13.65 -0.75 -9.77
C PRO A 19 12.30 -0.72 -10.50
N LEU A 20 11.93 -1.87 -11.04
CA LEU A 20 10.60 -2.08 -11.59
C LEU A 20 9.69 -2.50 -10.44
N LEU A 21 8.69 -1.69 -10.13
CA LEU A 21 7.77 -1.95 -9.02
C LEU A 21 6.36 -2.17 -9.54
N TYR A 22 5.70 -3.17 -8.97
CA TYR A 22 4.28 -3.34 -9.13
C TYR A 22 3.58 -2.63 -7.97
N ASN A 23 2.56 -1.87 -8.29
CA ASN A 23 1.84 -1.06 -7.35
C ASN A 23 0.37 -1.47 -7.35
N MET A 24 -0.16 -1.76 -6.19
CA MET A 24 -1.56 -2.13 -6.03
C MET A 24 -2.17 -1.28 -4.93
N VAL A 25 -3.29 -0.64 -5.25
CA VAL A 25 -4.07 0.11 -4.27
C VAL A 25 -5.48 -0.42 -4.31
N TYR A 26 -6.03 -0.75 -3.16
CA TYR A 26 -7.40 -1.26 -3.10
C TYR A 26 -8.12 -0.74 -1.85
N CYS A 27 -9.45 -0.82 -1.91
CA CYS A 27 -10.32 -0.67 -0.76
C CYS A 27 -11.10 -1.94 -0.57
N SER A 28 -11.45 -2.24 0.66
CA SER A 28 -12.33 -3.35 0.98
C SER A 28 -13.17 -3.01 2.19
N ARG A 29 -14.22 -3.79 2.43
CA ARG A 29 -15.07 -3.63 3.60
C ARG A 29 -14.65 -4.64 4.65
N ALA A 30 -14.48 -4.20 5.90
CA ALA A 30 -14.25 -5.10 7.00
C ALA A 30 -15.51 -5.92 7.26
N THR A 31 -15.34 -7.22 7.52
CA THR A 31 -16.47 -8.05 7.91
C THR A 31 -16.91 -7.69 9.33
N PRO A 32 -18.18 -7.96 9.71
CA PRO A 32 -18.65 -7.63 11.04
C PRO A 32 -17.78 -8.22 12.14
N GLY A 33 -17.52 -7.44 13.17
CA GLY A 33 -16.73 -7.90 14.31
C GLY A 33 -15.24 -7.61 14.24
N ILE A 34 -14.77 -7.02 13.14
CA ILE A 34 -13.37 -6.61 13.04
C ILE A 34 -13.16 -5.35 13.86
N ASP A 35 -12.26 -5.44 14.83
CA ASP A 35 -11.93 -4.34 15.74
C ASP A 35 -10.45 -3.95 15.63
N ALA A 36 -10.03 -2.99 16.45
CA ALA A 36 -8.65 -2.51 16.43
C ALA A 36 -7.65 -3.62 16.77
N ALA A 37 -8.01 -4.55 17.66
CA ALA A 37 -7.12 -5.65 18.01
C ALA A 37 -6.88 -6.58 16.83
N GLU A 38 -7.90 -6.82 16.02
CA GLU A 38 -7.76 -7.64 14.82
C GLU A 38 -6.90 -6.93 13.78
N VAL A 39 -7.08 -5.61 13.63
CA VAL A 39 -6.25 -4.81 12.71
C VAL A 39 -4.77 -4.85 13.15
N ASP A 40 -4.50 -4.78 14.45
CA ASP A 40 -3.13 -4.88 14.96
C ASP A 40 -2.50 -6.23 14.61
N ARG A 41 -3.28 -7.31 14.63
CA ARG A 41 -2.79 -8.63 14.22
C ARG A 41 -2.46 -8.67 12.73
N ILE A 42 -3.27 -8.03 11.91
CA ILE A 42 -3.01 -7.91 10.47
C ILE A 42 -1.68 -7.21 10.24
N ILE A 43 -1.47 -6.08 10.90
CA ILE A 43 -0.24 -5.30 10.77
C ILE A 43 0.97 -6.13 11.24
N GLU A 44 0.85 -6.79 12.37
CA GLU A 44 1.94 -7.60 12.90
C GLU A 44 2.34 -8.72 11.94
N THR A 45 1.36 -9.41 11.37
CA THR A 45 1.62 -10.45 10.38
C THR A 45 2.30 -9.87 9.14
N SER A 46 1.84 -8.72 8.66
CA SER A 46 2.41 -8.06 7.50
C SER A 46 3.87 -7.66 7.74
N ARG A 47 4.17 -7.13 8.91
CA ARG A 47 5.54 -6.74 9.25
C ARG A 47 6.50 -7.90 9.32
N ARG A 48 6.01 -9.09 9.59
CA ARG A 48 6.85 -10.29 9.59
C ARG A 48 7.08 -10.82 8.18
N TRP A 49 6.04 -10.77 7.34
CA TRP A 49 6.08 -11.40 6.02
C TRP A 49 6.60 -10.47 4.92
N ASN A 50 6.17 -9.22 4.94
CA ASN A 50 6.43 -8.30 3.84
C ASN A 50 7.90 -7.99 3.59
N PRO A 51 8.75 -7.78 4.61
CA PRO A 51 10.16 -7.49 4.34
C PRO A 51 10.86 -8.60 3.56
N ALA A 52 10.58 -9.86 3.90
CA ALA A 52 11.18 -10.99 3.21
C ALA A 52 10.73 -11.09 1.76
N GLN A 53 9.56 -10.54 1.44
CA GLN A 53 8.99 -10.57 0.09
C GLN A 53 9.24 -9.28 -0.67
N GLY A 54 9.88 -8.30 -0.06
CA GLY A 54 10.18 -7.03 -0.69
C GLY A 54 8.97 -6.12 -0.86
N VAL A 55 7.94 -6.28 -0.04
CA VAL A 55 6.71 -5.48 -0.12
C VAL A 55 6.71 -4.40 0.95
N THR A 56 6.41 -3.17 0.54
CA THR A 56 6.21 -2.05 1.45
C THR A 56 4.85 -1.41 1.19
N GLY A 57 4.39 -0.59 2.12
CA GLY A 57 3.14 0.13 1.93
C GLY A 57 2.51 0.58 3.23
N LEU A 58 1.24 0.92 3.13
CA LEU A 58 0.47 1.39 4.27
C LEU A 58 -0.92 0.77 4.29
N LEU A 59 -1.51 0.75 5.46
CA LEU A 59 -2.87 0.29 5.67
C LEU A 59 -3.64 1.35 6.46
N VAL A 60 -4.81 1.69 5.96
CA VAL A 60 -5.74 2.57 6.66
C VAL A 60 -6.98 1.76 7.03
N PHE A 61 -7.45 1.90 8.25
CA PHE A 61 -8.68 1.29 8.69
C PHE A 61 -9.53 2.33 9.39
N GLY A 62 -10.77 2.47 8.97
CA GLY A 62 -11.71 3.39 9.60
C GLY A 62 -13.07 3.24 8.99
N ASN A 63 -14.12 3.43 9.81
CA ASN A 63 -15.51 3.34 9.37
C ASN A 63 -15.86 2.01 8.68
N GLY A 64 -15.20 0.92 9.11
CA GLY A 64 -15.45 -0.40 8.53
C GLY A 64 -14.83 -0.60 7.15
N VAL A 65 -13.91 0.25 6.76
CA VAL A 65 -13.26 0.17 5.45
C VAL A 65 -11.75 0.02 5.62
N PHE A 66 -11.16 -0.88 4.84
CA PHE A 66 -9.72 -0.96 4.66
C PHE A 66 -9.33 -0.24 3.37
N PHE A 67 -8.24 0.50 3.42
CA PHE A 67 -7.58 1.05 2.24
C PHE A 67 -6.11 0.65 2.36
N GLN A 68 -5.54 0.07 1.31
CA GLN A 68 -4.18 -0.40 1.38
C GLN A 68 -3.41 -0.04 0.12
N TRP A 69 -2.18 0.42 0.29
CA TRP A 69 -1.21 0.64 -0.76
C TRP A 69 -0.11 -0.40 -0.60
N LEU A 70 0.17 -1.16 -1.65
CA LEU A 70 1.22 -2.16 -1.69
C LEU A 70 2.16 -1.87 -2.85
N GLU A 71 3.46 -1.95 -2.62
CA GLU A 71 4.43 -1.81 -3.70
C GLU A 71 5.60 -2.77 -3.49
N GLY A 72 6.11 -3.33 -4.58
CA GLY A 72 7.19 -4.30 -4.53
C GLY A 72 7.27 -5.10 -5.82
N PRO A 73 8.04 -6.20 -5.81
CA PRO A 73 8.09 -7.08 -6.97
C PRO A 73 6.72 -7.62 -7.32
N ARG A 74 6.41 -7.66 -8.60
CA ARG A 74 5.09 -8.06 -9.07
C ARG A 74 4.63 -9.40 -8.48
N HIS A 75 5.46 -10.43 -8.53
CA HIS A 75 5.06 -11.75 -8.04
C HIS A 75 4.75 -11.73 -6.55
N SER A 76 5.48 -10.93 -5.77
CA SER A 76 5.25 -10.83 -4.33
C SER A 76 3.94 -10.10 -4.03
N VAL A 77 3.67 -9.01 -4.73
CA VAL A 77 2.42 -8.27 -4.54
C VAL A 77 1.21 -9.11 -4.96
N LEU A 78 1.31 -9.81 -6.10
CA LEU A 78 0.20 -10.65 -6.56
C LEU A 78 -0.04 -11.84 -5.63
N GLU A 79 1.02 -12.43 -5.09
CA GLU A 79 0.88 -13.50 -4.09
C GLU A 79 0.19 -12.99 -2.83
N LEU A 80 0.58 -11.81 -2.36
CA LEU A 80 -0.06 -11.20 -1.21
C LEU A 80 -1.54 -10.89 -1.50
N MET A 81 -1.84 -10.38 -2.68
CA MET A 81 -3.23 -10.12 -3.06
C MET A 81 -4.08 -11.39 -3.04
N ALA A 82 -3.53 -12.51 -3.49
CA ALA A 82 -4.25 -13.78 -3.44
C ALA A 82 -4.58 -14.17 -1.99
N LYS A 83 -3.66 -13.94 -1.08
CA LYS A 83 -3.90 -14.20 0.35
C LYS A 83 -4.95 -13.26 0.92
N LEU A 84 -4.91 -11.99 0.53
CA LEU A 84 -5.87 -11.00 1.00
C LEU A 84 -7.28 -11.32 0.48
N GLU A 85 -7.39 -11.73 -0.76
CA GLU A 85 -8.69 -12.11 -1.33
C GLU A 85 -9.32 -13.30 -0.61
N ALA A 86 -8.49 -14.18 -0.07
CA ALA A 86 -8.96 -15.34 0.69
C ALA A 86 -9.17 -15.05 2.18
N ASP A 87 -8.78 -13.87 2.66
CA ASP A 87 -8.87 -13.51 4.08
C ASP A 87 -10.31 -13.14 4.43
N PRO A 88 -10.96 -13.85 5.38
CA PRO A 88 -12.36 -13.59 5.71
C PRO A 88 -12.59 -12.32 6.53
N ARG A 89 -11.51 -11.62 6.92
CA ARG A 89 -11.65 -10.41 7.72
C ARG A 89 -12.12 -9.22 6.89
N HIS A 90 -12.14 -9.34 5.56
CA HIS A 90 -12.68 -8.30 4.69
C HIS A 90 -13.39 -8.92 3.48
N GLU A 91 -14.14 -8.09 2.80
CA GLU A 91 -14.93 -8.49 1.64
C GLU A 91 -15.06 -7.31 0.69
N HIS A 92 -15.60 -7.56 -0.49
CA HIS A 92 -15.85 -6.51 -1.50
C HIS A 92 -14.59 -5.72 -1.83
N ILE A 93 -13.53 -6.43 -2.22
CA ILE A 93 -12.27 -5.79 -2.59
C ILE A 93 -12.43 -5.10 -3.93
N VAL A 94 -12.09 -3.81 -3.96
CA VAL A 94 -12.13 -3.02 -5.19
C VAL A 94 -10.74 -2.47 -5.46
N SER A 95 -10.18 -2.83 -6.60
CA SER A 95 -8.88 -2.31 -7.03
C SER A 95 -9.05 -0.88 -7.50
N LEU A 96 -8.29 0.03 -6.93
CA LEU A 96 -8.28 1.43 -7.34
C LEU A 96 -7.15 1.71 -8.32
N SER A 97 -6.05 0.98 -8.21
CA SER A 97 -4.91 1.13 -9.11
C SER A 97 -4.10 -0.16 -9.09
N ALA A 98 -3.62 -0.57 -10.25
CA ALA A 98 -2.73 -1.71 -10.39
C ALA A 98 -1.82 -1.41 -11.59
N THR A 99 -0.57 -1.00 -11.31
CA THR A 99 0.37 -0.61 -12.35
C THR A 99 1.75 -1.15 -12.07
N GLU A 100 2.53 -1.30 -13.14
CA GLU A 100 3.93 -1.69 -13.01
C GLU A 100 4.78 -0.60 -13.66
N GLU A 101 5.71 -0.05 -12.91
CA GLU A 101 6.48 1.11 -13.36
C GLU A 101 7.89 1.06 -12.83
N VAL A 102 8.83 1.64 -13.58
CA VAL A 102 10.18 1.86 -13.11
C VAL A 102 10.17 3.15 -12.30
N ARG A 103 10.33 3.03 -10.99
CA ARG A 103 10.33 4.19 -10.11
C ARG A 103 10.88 3.83 -8.73
N GLU A 104 11.17 4.85 -7.94
CA GLU A 104 11.48 4.61 -6.54
C GLU A 104 10.20 4.31 -5.75
N ARG A 105 10.37 3.67 -4.61
CA ARG A 105 9.23 3.40 -3.73
C ARG A 105 8.73 4.68 -3.12
N LEU A 106 7.40 4.76 -2.93
CA LEU A 106 6.80 5.89 -2.22
C LEU A 106 6.98 5.75 -0.72
N PHE A 107 6.98 4.53 -0.21
CA PHE A 107 7.07 4.26 1.23
C PHE A 107 8.16 3.20 1.49
N PRO A 108 9.44 3.54 1.21
CA PRO A 108 10.51 2.52 1.23
C PRO A 108 10.80 1.92 2.61
N ASP A 109 10.50 2.66 3.67
CA ASP A 109 10.81 2.22 5.03
C ASP A 109 9.58 1.65 5.75
N TRP A 110 8.46 1.49 5.05
CA TRP A 110 7.20 1.09 5.68
C TRP A 110 6.85 -0.34 5.34
N ASP A 111 7.24 -1.27 6.18
CA ASP A 111 6.92 -2.69 6.00
C ASP A 111 5.43 -2.97 6.04
N MET A 112 4.67 -2.14 6.62
CA MET A 112 3.22 -1.96 6.58
C MET A 112 2.87 -1.04 7.73
N GLU A 113 2.78 0.26 7.45
CA GLU A 113 2.40 1.22 8.48
C GLU A 113 0.88 1.31 8.58
N LEU A 114 0.39 1.30 9.81
CA LEU A 114 -1.01 1.58 10.05
C LEU A 114 -1.18 3.10 10.17
N VAL A 115 -2.00 3.65 9.30
CA VAL A 115 -2.29 5.09 9.28
C VAL A 115 -3.76 5.26 9.59
N SER A 116 -4.09 6.23 10.47
CA SER A 116 -5.48 6.50 10.79
C SER A 116 -6.19 7.15 9.61
N ALA A 117 -7.50 6.98 9.54
CA ALA A 117 -8.30 7.60 8.48
C ALA A 117 -8.20 9.12 8.50
N ASP A 118 -7.95 9.70 9.68
CA ASP A 118 -7.81 11.15 9.81
C ASP A 118 -6.44 11.63 9.32
N ASP A 119 -5.42 10.79 9.38
CA ASP A 119 -4.05 11.18 9.04
C ASP A 119 -3.65 10.85 7.61
N ILE A 120 -4.42 10.03 6.89
CA ILE A 120 -4.00 9.57 5.57
C ILE A 120 -3.77 10.72 4.59
N ARG A 121 -4.58 11.75 4.66
CA ARG A 121 -4.42 12.89 3.76
C ARG A 121 -3.08 13.57 3.98
N ASP A 122 -2.73 13.79 5.24
CA ASP A 122 -1.45 14.43 5.60
C ASP A 122 -0.26 13.57 5.16
N VAL A 123 -0.38 12.26 5.30
CA VAL A 123 0.67 11.33 4.86
C VAL A 123 0.88 11.43 3.34
N LEU A 124 -0.22 11.46 2.58
CA LEU A 124 -0.14 11.56 1.13
C LEU A 124 0.39 12.92 0.67
N VAL A 125 -0.01 13.99 1.34
CA VAL A 125 0.50 15.33 1.04
C VAL A 125 2.00 15.41 1.32
N ASP A 126 2.45 14.87 2.45
CA ASP A 126 3.85 14.86 2.78
C ASP A 126 4.66 14.05 1.75
N ALA A 127 4.16 12.89 1.36
CA ALA A 127 4.80 12.08 0.33
C ALA A 127 4.86 12.81 -1.01
N LEU A 128 3.80 13.53 -1.36
CA LEU A 128 3.75 14.32 -2.60
C LEU A 128 4.78 15.45 -2.57
N ASP A 129 4.93 16.12 -1.44
CA ASP A 129 5.90 17.20 -1.30
C ASP A 129 7.33 16.71 -1.47
N HIS A 130 7.60 15.46 -1.16
CA HIS A 130 8.92 14.86 -1.29
C HIS A 130 9.13 14.08 -2.59
N ALA A 131 8.08 13.88 -3.37
CA ALA A 131 8.16 13.12 -4.60
C ALA A 131 8.91 13.90 -5.67
N LYS A 132 9.82 13.23 -6.36
CA LYS A 132 10.63 13.85 -7.42
C LYS A 132 10.32 13.31 -8.80
N GLN A 133 9.74 12.13 -8.88
CA GLN A 133 9.43 11.51 -10.15
C GLN A 133 8.00 11.80 -10.57
N LYS A 134 7.80 11.99 -11.87
CA LYS A 134 6.47 12.31 -12.40
C LYS A 134 5.45 11.22 -12.09
N GLN A 135 5.86 9.95 -12.15
CA GLN A 135 4.97 8.83 -11.87
C GLN A 135 4.48 8.87 -10.44
N ASN A 136 5.37 9.21 -9.50
CA ASN A 136 5.02 9.28 -8.08
C ASN A 136 4.08 10.45 -7.82
N ILE A 137 4.37 11.60 -8.42
CA ILE A 137 3.53 12.79 -8.29
C ILE A 137 2.13 12.50 -8.82
N ALA A 138 2.04 11.87 -10.00
CA ALA A 138 0.75 11.55 -10.60
C ALA A 138 -0.04 10.57 -9.75
N ALA A 139 0.61 9.52 -9.23
CA ALA A 139 -0.05 8.52 -8.41
C ALA A 139 -0.57 9.11 -7.10
N LEU A 140 0.25 9.89 -6.42
CA LEU A 140 -0.15 10.52 -5.16
C LEU A 140 -1.25 11.55 -5.36
N SER A 141 -1.16 12.33 -6.45
CA SER A 141 -2.19 13.32 -6.77
C SER A 141 -3.54 12.66 -7.03
N LEU A 142 -3.53 11.53 -7.74
CA LEU A 142 -4.77 10.78 -8.00
C LEU A 142 -5.38 10.25 -6.72
N LEU A 143 -4.56 9.72 -5.81
CA LEU A 143 -5.06 9.21 -4.53
C LEU A 143 -5.65 10.32 -3.69
N LEU A 144 -4.99 11.48 -3.63
CA LEU A 144 -5.52 12.63 -2.91
C LEU A 144 -6.85 13.08 -3.50
N GLU A 145 -6.96 13.09 -4.83
CA GLU A 145 -8.20 13.44 -5.49
C GLU A 145 -9.32 12.46 -5.12
N GLN A 146 -9.04 11.17 -5.13
CA GLN A 146 -10.02 10.16 -4.74
C GLN A 146 -10.44 10.32 -3.29
N LEU A 147 -9.47 10.61 -2.41
CA LEU A 147 -9.75 10.82 -1.00
C LEU A 147 -10.61 12.07 -0.79
N ASP A 148 -10.27 13.17 -1.43
CA ASP A 148 -10.99 14.44 -1.29
C ASP A 148 -12.38 14.39 -1.91
N SER A 149 -12.61 13.52 -2.89
CA SER A 149 -13.93 13.33 -3.49
C SER A 149 -14.90 12.57 -2.61
N GLY A 150 -14.41 11.99 -1.52
CA GLY A 150 -15.23 11.21 -0.60
C GLY A 150 -15.52 9.79 -1.04
N GLN A 151 -14.91 9.33 -2.13
CA GLN A 151 -15.16 7.97 -2.62
C GLN A 151 -14.81 6.90 -1.60
N LEU A 152 -13.72 7.10 -0.86
CA LEU A 152 -13.33 6.15 0.17
C LEU A 152 -14.31 6.11 1.33
N SER A 153 -14.91 7.25 1.66
CA SER A 153 -15.88 7.32 2.72
C SER A 153 -17.18 6.58 2.39
N GLU A 154 -17.55 6.56 1.12
CA GLU A 154 -18.78 5.91 0.69
C GLU A 154 -18.75 4.41 0.86
N TRP A 155 -17.57 3.80 0.78
CA TRP A 155 -17.42 2.35 0.93
C TRP A 155 -17.87 1.85 2.29
N GLY A 156 -17.67 2.67 3.33
CA GLY A 156 -18.07 2.30 4.67
C GLY A 156 -19.54 2.50 4.98
N LYS A 157 -20.29 3.14 4.11
CA LYS A 157 -21.68 3.50 4.37
C LYS A 157 -22.72 2.53 3.87
N SER A 158 -22.36 1.62 3.03
CA SER A 158 -23.34 0.74 2.40
C SER A 158 -23.67 -0.48 3.22
#